data_3cf753ababa4ef41c71781de07152211
#
_entry.id   3cf753ababa4ef41c71781de07152211
#
_cell.length_a   1.000
_cell.length_b   1.000
_cell.length_c   1.000
_cell.angle_alpha   90.00
_cell.angle_beta   90.00
_cell.angle_gamma   90.00
#
_symmetry.space_group_name_H-M   'P 1'
#
loop_
_entity.id
_entity.type
_entity.pdbx_description
1 polymer ?
#
loop_
_entity_poly.entity_id
_entity_poly.type
_entity_poly.pdbx_seq_one_letter_code
_entity_poly.pdbx_strand_id
1 'polypeptide(L)'
;MPVNKVLVVGGGITGSVLSLALAQRGAQVELVEISPQWFGVGHGITLQGNALKALRSVGVLDRVLARAVPFDFMRLRHADGSLISRLDTPHTGGPELPSTAGALRADLQDALCDAVRAHGVRVRLGLSVEHLDQGAGHVDVGFTDGTTGRYDLIVGADGINSRMRALIGIDTVPHPVGMSIFRVVADRPATMDCAEVYYGGPRFKAGYSPISPDQCYAYLLDENLDASLVGPRAPLALLRERGAGYGGTWGDIIAALPDDTAVDYRWIEAVLVDEPWHRGRTMIVGDAAHACPPLIAQGAAMCMEDAVLLAELVTGQEPVESALERFMSRRLPRVRMVLENSLRLAEWEIHPGTPGIDPALIMSQTLDSLTAAA
;
A
#
# COMPACT_ATOMS: atom_id res chain seq x y z
N MET A 1 -1.73 -28.30 14.69
CA MET A 1 -1.58 -27.68 16.03
C MET A 1 -1.85 -26.20 15.84
N PRO A 2 -2.49 -25.52 16.78
CA PRO A 2 -2.73 -24.09 16.68
C PRO A 2 -1.40 -23.32 16.57
N VAL A 3 -1.44 -22.22 15.86
CA VAL A 3 -0.28 -21.32 15.71
C VAL A 3 -0.20 -20.46 16.96
N ASN A 4 0.86 -20.63 17.74
CA ASN A 4 1.06 -19.89 18.98
C ASN A 4 2.15 -18.84 18.86
N LYS A 5 3.22 -19.12 18.12
CA LYS A 5 4.38 -18.25 17.97
C LYS A 5 4.65 -17.92 16.52
N VAL A 6 4.52 -16.65 16.17
CA VAL A 6 4.62 -16.15 14.77
C VAL A 6 5.79 -15.18 14.65
N LEU A 7 6.59 -15.35 13.60
CA LEU A 7 7.53 -14.34 13.14
C LEU A 7 6.92 -13.56 11.98
N VAL A 8 6.89 -12.24 12.11
CA VAL A 8 6.54 -11.31 11.03
C VAL A 8 7.81 -10.61 10.55
N VAL A 9 8.10 -10.72 9.24
CA VAL A 9 9.30 -10.14 8.63
C VAL A 9 8.89 -8.92 7.81
N GLY A 10 9.32 -7.73 8.25
CA GLY A 10 8.96 -6.43 7.68
C GLY A 10 7.99 -5.66 8.57
N GLY A 11 8.41 -4.47 9.00
CA GLY A 11 7.68 -3.56 9.89
C GLY A 11 6.84 -2.50 9.17
N GLY A 12 6.57 -2.66 7.86
CA GLY A 12 5.68 -1.77 7.10
C GLY A 12 4.21 -1.92 7.50
N ILE A 13 3.32 -1.30 6.72
CA ILE A 13 1.87 -1.30 6.99
C ILE A 13 1.34 -2.72 7.16
N THR A 14 1.64 -3.61 6.21
CA THR A 14 1.17 -5.01 6.23
C THR A 14 1.63 -5.73 7.50
N GLY A 15 2.94 -5.72 7.77
CA GLY A 15 3.51 -6.43 8.92
C GLY A 15 3.06 -5.85 10.25
N SER A 16 2.88 -4.53 10.34
CA SER A 16 2.36 -3.88 11.56
C SER A 16 0.90 -4.26 11.83
N VAL A 17 0.02 -4.20 10.81
CA VAL A 17 -1.40 -4.60 10.95
C VAL A 17 -1.50 -6.10 11.29
N LEU A 18 -0.72 -6.95 10.62
CA LEU A 18 -0.68 -8.38 10.90
C LEU A 18 -0.23 -8.69 12.33
N SER A 19 0.88 -8.07 12.75
CA SER A 19 1.41 -8.28 14.11
C SER A 19 0.41 -7.90 15.18
N LEU A 20 -0.27 -6.77 14.99
CA LEU A 20 -1.32 -6.29 15.87
C LEU A 20 -2.53 -7.24 15.89
N ALA A 21 -3.02 -7.65 14.72
CA ALA A 21 -4.15 -8.56 14.59
C ALA A 21 -3.89 -9.94 15.21
N LEU A 22 -2.67 -10.46 15.08
CA LEU A 22 -2.23 -11.72 15.70
C LEU A 22 -2.12 -11.60 17.22
N ALA A 23 -1.47 -10.52 17.72
CA ALA A 23 -1.30 -10.30 19.17
C ALA A 23 -2.65 -10.13 19.87
N GLN A 24 -3.60 -9.41 19.28
CA GLN A 24 -4.96 -9.27 19.81
C GLN A 24 -5.73 -10.59 19.89
N ARG A 25 -5.33 -11.61 19.12
CA ARG A 25 -5.89 -12.96 19.13
C ARG A 25 -5.10 -13.93 20.02
N GLY A 26 -4.12 -13.41 20.79
CA GLY A 26 -3.36 -14.18 21.78
C GLY A 26 -2.13 -14.89 21.24
N ALA A 27 -1.75 -14.68 19.97
CA ALA A 27 -0.49 -15.23 19.45
C ALA A 27 0.72 -14.48 20.04
N GLN A 28 1.82 -15.21 20.28
CA GLN A 28 3.11 -14.61 20.58
C GLN A 28 3.75 -14.13 19.27
N VAL A 29 3.89 -12.83 19.11
CA VAL A 29 4.40 -12.25 17.88
C VAL A 29 5.79 -11.65 18.09
N GLU A 30 6.72 -12.01 17.21
CA GLU A 30 7.98 -11.32 17.04
C GLU A 30 7.98 -10.67 15.66
N LEU A 31 8.29 -9.37 15.59
CA LEU A 31 8.42 -8.61 14.36
C LEU A 31 9.88 -8.21 14.18
N VAL A 32 10.43 -8.49 12.99
CA VAL A 32 11.75 -8.02 12.58
C VAL A 32 11.65 -7.03 11.44
N GLU A 33 12.45 -5.95 11.51
CA GLU A 33 12.51 -4.90 10.50
C GLU A 33 13.97 -4.62 10.16
N ILE A 34 14.29 -4.58 8.87
CA ILE A 34 15.66 -4.38 8.39
C ILE A 34 16.18 -2.97 8.66
N SER A 35 15.28 -1.97 8.70
CA SER A 35 15.64 -0.62 9.08
C SER A 35 16.01 -0.55 10.59
N PRO A 36 17.09 0.13 10.96
CA PRO A 36 17.43 0.36 12.35
C PRO A 36 16.47 1.36 13.03
N GLN A 37 15.63 2.02 12.26
CA GLN A 37 14.63 2.97 12.72
C GLN A 37 13.26 2.54 12.24
N TRP A 38 12.29 2.58 13.14
CA TRP A 38 10.91 2.17 12.85
C TRP A 38 9.95 3.32 13.10
N PHE A 39 9.83 4.15 12.09
CA PHE A 39 8.93 5.31 12.06
C PHE A 39 8.37 5.48 10.64
N GLY A 40 7.35 6.31 10.53
CA GLY A 40 6.74 6.62 9.26
C GLY A 40 7.65 7.47 8.38
N VAL A 41 7.82 7.04 7.14
CA VAL A 41 8.47 7.82 6.08
C VAL A 41 7.56 7.85 4.86
N GLY A 42 7.69 8.87 4.06
CA GLY A 42 6.98 8.99 2.79
C GLY A 42 5.98 10.13 2.76
N HIS A 43 5.22 10.15 1.68
CA HIS A 43 4.29 11.20 1.32
C HIS A 43 2.86 10.87 1.80
N GLY A 44 1.86 11.37 1.09
CA GLY A 44 0.49 11.01 1.34
C GLY A 44 0.15 9.57 0.96
N ILE A 45 -0.90 9.07 1.57
CA ILE A 45 -1.53 7.81 1.23
C ILE A 45 -3.05 8.01 1.20
N THR A 46 -3.70 7.40 0.22
CA THR A 46 -5.16 7.34 0.14
C THR A 46 -5.62 6.03 0.76
N LEU A 47 -6.40 6.11 1.83
CA LEU A 47 -6.99 4.99 2.53
C LEU A 47 -8.43 4.83 2.07
N GLN A 48 -8.69 3.80 1.28
CA GLN A 48 -10.05 3.45 0.83
C GLN A 48 -10.86 2.83 1.98
N GLY A 49 -12.17 2.79 1.88
CA GLY A 49 -13.07 2.33 2.94
C GLY A 49 -12.72 0.94 3.51
N ASN A 50 -12.30 0.00 2.67
CA ASN A 50 -11.86 -1.32 3.12
C ASN A 50 -10.54 -1.28 3.93
N ALA A 51 -9.62 -0.36 3.64
CA ALA A 51 -8.46 -0.09 4.50
C ALA A 51 -8.89 0.48 5.85
N LEU A 52 -9.83 1.43 5.85
CA LEU A 52 -10.39 2.00 7.09
C LEU A 52 -11.10 0.93 7.94
N LYS A 53 -11.81 0.00 7.30
CA LYS A 53 -12.41 -1.16 7.97
C LYS A 53 -11.37 -2.06 8.64
N ALA A 54 -10.27 -2.35 7.95
CA ALA A 54 -9.15 -3.12 8.50
C ALA A 54 -8.50 -2.40 9.70
N LEU A 55 -8.26 -1.09 9.60
CA LEU A 55 -7.74 -0.28 10.72
C LEU A 55 -8.70 -0.26 11.91
N ARG A 56 -10.01 -0.21 11.66
CA ARG A 56 -11.03 -0.32 12.72
C ARG A 56 -10.96 -1.68 13.43
N SER A 57 -10.80 -2.76 12.67
CA SER A 57 -10.77 -4.11 13.25
C SER A 57 -9.58 -4.35 14.17
N VAL A 58 -8.48 -3.59 14.01
CA VAL A 58 -7.30 -3.64 14.87
C VAL A 58 -7.23 -2.46 15.87
N GLY A 59 -8.27 -1.64 15.95
CA GLY A 59 -8.40 -0.58 16.96
C GLY A 59 -7.51 0.66 16.73
N VAL A 60 -7.05 0.92 15.49
CA VAL A 60 -6.15 2.04 15.18
C VAL A 60 -6.87 3.16 14.41
N LEU A 61 -8.09 2.91 13.91
CA LEU A 61 -8.81 3.83 13.02
C LEU A 61 -8.96 5.23 13.58
N ASP A 62 -9.45 5.39 14.82
CA ASP A 62 -9.75 6.70 15.41
C ASP A 62 -8.49 7.56 15.52
N ARG A 63 -7.36 6.93 15.85
CA ARG A 63 -6.09 7.60 15.93
C ARG A 63 -5.59 8.09 14.55
N VAL A 64 -5.84 7.31 13.50
CA VAL A 64 -5.51 7.68 12.12
C VAL A 64 -6.43 8.81 11.66
N LEU A 65 -7.75 8.68 11.86
CA LEU A 65 -8.73 9.69 11.43
C LEU A 65 -8.59 11.02 12.18
N ALA A 66 -8.04 11.03 13.39
CA ALA A 66 -7.74 12.27 14.12
C ALA A 66 -6.76 13.20 13.39
N ARG A 67 -5.98 12.67 12.45
CA ARG A 67 -5.00 13.43 11.66
C ARG A 67 -5.28 13.41 10.16
N ALA A 68 -6.01 12.43 9.67
CA ALA A 68 -6.38 12.27 8.27
C ALA A 68 -7.55 13.18 7.88
N VAL A 69 -7.77 13.31 6.59
CA VAL A 69 -8.91 14.06 6.03
C VAL A 69 -9.84 13.09 5.33
N PRO A 70 -11.03 12.80 5.88
CA PRO A 70 -12.04 11.98 5.22
C PRO A 70 -12.74 12.75 4.11
N PHE A 71 -13.10 12.03 3.03
CA PHE A 71 -13.95 12.54 1.95
C PHE A 71 -14.64 11.38 1.22
N ASP A 72 -15.82 11.67 0.62
CA ASP A 72 -16.67 10.66 -0.02
C ASP A 72 -16.81 10.85 -1.53
N PHE A 73 -16.07 11.77 -2.11
CA PHE A 73 -16.05 12.02 -3.54
C PHE A 73 -14.69 12.53 -3.99
N MET A 74 -14.45 12.47 -5.29
CA MET A 74 -13.32 13.11 -5.95
C MET A 74 -13.79 13.95 -7.13
N ARG A 75 -12.93 14.85 -7.61
CA ARG A 75 -13.20 15.62 -8.84
C ARG A 75 -12.23 15.26 -9.93
N LEU A 76 -12.75 15.11 -11.14
CA LEU A 76 -11.94 15.03 -12.36
C LEU A 76 -11.91 16.39 -13.01
N ARG A 77 -10.73 16.82 -13.45
CA ARG A 77 -10.49 18.11 -14.05
C ARG A 77 -9.76 17.97 -15.38
N HIS A 78 -9.99 18.94 -16.28
CA HIS A 78 -9.10 19.18 -17.42
C HIS A 78 -7.75 19.72 -16.93
N ALA A 79 -6.74 19.68 -17.80
CA ALA A 79 -5.40 20.19 -17.47
C ALA A 79 -5.41 21.68 -17.08
N ASP A 80 -6.33 22.49 -17.61
CA ASP A 80 -6.49 23.91 -17.27
C ASP A 80 -7.16 24.16 -15.90
N GLY A 81 -7.61 23.10 -15.22
CA GLY A 81 -8.29 23.14 -13.94
C GLY A 81 -9.82 23.24 -14.03
N SER A 82 -10.42 23.32 -15.22
CA SER A 82 -11.87 23.29 -15.38
C SER A 82 -12.44 21.91 -15.00
N LEU A 83 -13.64 21.89 -14.41
CA LEU A 83 -14.27 20.68 -13.91
C LEU A 83 -14.78 19.79 -15.06
N ILE A 84 -14.38 18.53 -15.09
CA ILE A 84 -14.96 17.49 -15.94
C ILE A 84 -16.18 16.88 -15.24
N SER A 85 -15.99 16.34 -14.05
CA SER A 85 -17.05 15.68 -13.28
C SER A 85 -16.71 15.57 -11.80
N ARG A 86 -17.73 15.34 -10.98
CA ARG A 86 -17.63 14.86 -9.61
C ARG A 86 -18.01 13.39 -9.60
N LEU A 87 -17.20 12.57 -8.91
CA LEU A 87 -17.42 11.14 -8.77
C LEU A 87 -17.57 10.81 -7.28
N ASP A 88 -18.71 10.30 -6.89
CA ASP A 88 -18.89 9.77 -5.54
C ASP A 88 -18.11 8.45 -5.40
N THR A 89 -17.44 8.25 -4.29
CA THR A 89 -16.61 7.07 -4.05
C THR A 89 -17.42 6.02 -3.28
N PRO A 90 -17.47 4.75 -3.71
CA PRO A 90 -18.20 3.70 -3.01
C PRO A 90 -17.65 3.45 -1.59
N HIS A 91 -18.54 3.21 -0.64
CA HIS A 91 -18.18 2.88 0.75
C HIS A 91 -17.76 1.42 0.89
N THR A 92 -16.57 1.06 0.37
CA THR A 92 -16.03 -0.32 0.40
C THR A 92 -15.80 -0.86 1.82
N GLY A 93 -15.78 -0.01 2.83
CA GLY A 93 -15.68 -0.37 4.26
C GLY A 93 -17.02 -0.53 4.97
N GLY A 94 -18.12 -0.22 4.28
CA GLY A 94 -19.48 -0.15 4.84
C GLY A 94 -19.94 1.29 5.10
N PRO A 95 -21.26 1.50 5.26
CA PRO A 95 -21.89 2.82 5.27
C PRO A 95 -21.52 3.70 6.48
N GLU A 96 -20.97 3.11 7.53
CA GLU A 96 -20.58 3.82 8.76
C GLU A 96 -19.15 4.39 8.72
N LEU A 97 -18.41 4.12 7.64
CA LEU A 97 -17.06 4.63 7.43
C LEU A 97 -17.06 5.62 6.29
N PRO A 98 -16.18 6.63 6.30
CA PRO A 98 -15.90 7.39 5.10
C PRO A 98 -15.54 6.46 3.94
N SER A 99 -15.89 6.83 2.72
CA SER A 99 -15.48 6.04 1.55
C SER A 99 -13.98 6.07 1.37
N THR A 100 -13.33 7.17 1.77
CA THR A 100 -11.90 7.43 1.59
C THR A 100 -11.38 8.37 2.69
N ALA A 101 -10.12 8.25 3.03
CA ALA A 101 -9.39 9.26 3.79
C ALA A 101 -7.98 9.46 3.21
N GLY A 102 -7.58 10.69 3.03
CA GLY A 102 -6.18 11.03 2.77
C GLY A 102 -5.43 11.18 4.10
N ALA A 103 -4.26 10.58 4.19
CA ALA A 103 -3.44 10.60 5.39
C ALA A 103 -1.96 10.80 5.05
N LEU A 104 -1.19 11.34 5.98
CA LEU A 104 0.26 11.25 5.94
C LEU A 104 0.67 9.78 6.20
N ARG A 105 1.45 9.21 5.30
CA ARG A 105 1.92 7.82 5.47
C ARG A 105 2.72 7.64 6.76
N ALA A 106 3.46 8.68 7.16
CA ALA A 106 4.19 8.72 8.42
C ALA A 106 3.24 8.59 9.63
N ASP A 107 2.17 9.37 9.67
CA ASP A 107 1.20 9.35 10.78
C ASP A 107 0.50 7.98 10.90
N LEU A 108 0.14 7.37 9.76
CA LEU A 108 -0.40 6.01 9.75
C LEU A 108 0.60 5.00 10.33
N GLN A 109 1.86 5.05 9.87
CA GLN A 109 2.88 4.12 10.32
C GLN A 109 3.19 4.30 11.81
N ASP A 110 3.29 5.54 12.30
CA ASP A 110 3.55 5.84 13.71
C ASP A 110 2.40 5.34 14.59
N ALA A 111 1.15 5.54 14.15
CA ALA A 111 -0.01 5.02 14.85
C ALA A 111 0.01 3.48 14.98
N LEU A 112 0.42 2.79 13.91
CA LEU A 112 0.58 1.33 13.88
C LEU A 112 1.75 0.88 14.77
N CYS A 113 2.92 1.52 14.69
CA CYS A 113 4.11 1.19 15.49
C CYS A 113 3.80 1.27 16.99
N ASP A 114 3.12 2.33 17.42
CA ASP A 114 2.74 2.52 18.81
C ASP A 114 1.73 1.46 19.28
N ALA A 115 0.74 1.13 18.44
CA ALA A 115 -0.25 0.11 18.76
C ALA A 115 0.41 -1.28 18.88
N VAL A 116 1.32 -1.63 17.97
CA VAL A 116 2.08 -2.88 18.00
C VAL A 116 2.89 -3.01 19.30
N ARG A 117 3.60 -1.95 19.70
CA ARG A 117 4.36 -1.93 20.96
C ARG A 117 3.45 -2.06 22.18
N ALA A 118 2.31 -1.35 22.18
CA ALA A 118 1.34 -1.38 23.28
C ALA A 118 0.71 -2.77 23.48
N HIS A 119 0.65 -3.61 22.44
CA HIS A 119 0.15 -4.99 22.53
C HIS A 119 1.22 -6.02 22.83
N GLY A 120 2.42 -5.60 23.25
CA GLY A 120 3.47 -6.49 23.72
C GLY A 120 4.18 -7.30 22.63
N VAL A 121 4.06 -6.90 21.36
CA VAL A 121 4.80 -7.52 20.26
C VAL A 121 6.30 -7.26 20.46
N ARG A 122 7.11 -8.32 20.37
CA ARG A 122 8.57 -8.19 20.42
C ARG A 122 9.09 -7.66 19.10
N VAL A 123 9.59 -6.43 19.09
CA VAL A 123 10.11 -5.77 17.87
C VAL A 123 11.65 -5.77 17.91
N ARG A 124 12.27 -6.22 16.81
CA ARG A 124 13.73 -6.17 16.60
C ARG A 124 14.02 -5.41 15.32
N LEU A 125 14.80 -4.34 15.42
CA LEU A 125 15.16 -3.45 14.32
C LEU A 125 16.60 -3.71 13.84
N GLY A 126 16.92 -3.31 12.61
CA GLY A 126 18.22 -3.54 11.99
C GLY A 126 18.47 -5.01 11.63
N LEU A 127 17.41 -5.79 11.46
CA LEU A 127 17.46 -7.23 11.41
C LEU A 127 16.58 -7.79 10.28
N SER A 128 17.08 -8.83 9.63
CA SER A 128 16.30 -9.59 8.63
C SER A 128 16.57 -11.08 8.79
N VAL A 129 15.75 -11.89 8.11
CA VAL A 129 15.95 -13.33 7.98
C VAL A 129 17.06 -13.58 6.95
N GLU A 130 18.00 -14.47 7.31
CA GLU A 130 19.09 -14.89 6.45
C GLU A 130 18.83 -16.27 5.83
N HIS A 131 18.33 -17.21 6.63
CA HIS A 131 17.97 -18.55 6.17
C HIS A 131 16.80 -19.13 6.97
N LEU A 132 16.15 -20.13 6.37
CA LEU A 132 14.98 -20.83 6.90
C LEU A 132 15.23 -22.34 6.80
N ASP A 133 14.83 -23.08 7.86
CA ASP A 133 14.85 -24.54 7.86
C ASP A 133 13.49 -25.06 8.33
N GLN A 134 12.79 -25.74 7.42
CA GLN A 134 11.43 -26.25 7.65
C GLN A 134 11.49 -27.54 8.45
N GLY A 135 11.03 -27.51 9.70
CA GLY A 135 10.91 -28.68 10.56
C GLY A 135 9.50 -29.28 10.58
N ALA A 136 9.34 -30.38 11.29
CA ALA A 136 8.04 -30.99 11.52
C ALA A 136 7.19 -30.13 12.48
N GLY A 137 6.34 -29.27 11.92
CA GLY A 137 5.44 -28.41 12.69
C GLY A 137 6.02 -27.09 13.18
N HIS A 138 7.21 -26.72 12.76
CA HIS A 138 7.87 -25.44 13.06
C HIS A 138 8.83 -25.04 11.95
N VAL A 139 9.33 -23.83 12.03
CA VAL A 139 10.42 -23.33 11.16
C VAL A 139 11.52 -22.78 12.07
N ASP A 140 12.74 -23.22 11.85
CA ASP A 140 13.95 -22.64 12.44
C ASP A 140 14.46 -21.51 11.54
N VAL A 141 14.86 -20.40 12.15
CA VAL A 141 15.26 -19.17 11.46
C VAL A 141 16.65 -18.77 11.93
N GLY A 142 17.52 -18.46 10.97
CA GLY A 142 18.73 -17.70 11.23
C GLY A 142 18.54 -16.24 10.81
N PHE A 143 18.99 -15.32 11.64
CA PHE A 143 18.92 -13.89 11.40
C PHE A 143 20.26 -13.31 11.00
N THR A 144 20.24 -12.15 10.36
CA THR A 144 21.44 -11.45 9.87
C THR A 144 22.43 -11.00 10.95
N ASP A 145 22.04 -11.03 12.22
CA ASP A 145 22.92 -10.80 13.39
C ASP A 145 23.53 -12.10 13.98
N GLY A 146 23.31 -13.24 13.32
CA GLY A 146 23.78 -14.57 13.76
C GLY A 146 22.93 -15.21 14.85
N THR A 147 21.88 -14.55 15.34
CA THR A 147 20.94 -15.17 16.27
C THR A 147 19.98 -16.12 15.55
N THR A 148 19.34 -17.01 16.30
CA THR A 148 18.38 -17.98 15.79
C THR A 148 17.05 -17.90 16.52
N GLY A 149 15.99 -18.41 15.89
CA GLY A 149 14.67 -18.50 16.50
C GLY A 149 13.88 -19.69 15.96
N ARG A 150 12.83 -20.10 16.69
CA ARG A 150 11.91 -21.15 16.26
C ARG A 150 10.47 -20.64 16.35
N TYR A 151 9.69 -20.86 15.29
CA TYR A 151 8.33 -20.34 15.14
C TYR A 151 7.40 -21.37 14.54
N ASP A 152 6.11 -21.28 14.86
CA ASP A 152 5.07 -22.13 14.28
C ASP A 152 4.68 -21.69 12.87
N LEU A 153 4.84 -20.39 12.59
CA LEU A 153 4.55 -19.76 11.30
C LEU A 153 5.49 -18.58 11.09
N ILE A 154 5.94 -18.38 9.85
CA ILE A 154 6.68 -17.19 9.43
C ILE A 154 5.92 -16.49 8.33
N VAL A 155 5.77 -15.17 8.44
CA VAL A 155 5.09 -14.35 7.44
C VAL A 155 6.00 -13.23 6.95
N GLY A 156 6.38 -13.30 5.67
CA GLY A 156 7.10 -12.25 4.95
C GLY A 156 6.13 -11.15 4.52
N ALA A 157 6.29 -9.96 5.10
CA ALA A 157 5.60 -8.72 4.77
C ALA A 157 6.62 -7.63 4.41
N ASP A 158 7.69 -8.02 3.72
CA ASP A 158 8.92 -7.29 3.48
C ASP A 158 8.91 -6.50 2.15
N GLY A 159 7.70 -6.26 1.61
CA GLY A 159 7.45 -5.33 0.52
C GLY A 159 7.81 -5.87 -0.86
N ILE A 160 7.72 -5.00 -1.87
CA ILE A 160 7.83 -5.37 -3.28
C ILE A 160 9.16 -6.09 -3.62
N ASN A 161 10.27 -5.70 -2.98
CA ASN A 161 11.60 -6.30 -3.14
C ASN A 161 11.87 -7.44 -2.14
N SER A 162 10.84 -8.22 -1.83
CA SER A 162 10.83 -9.26 -0.82
C SER A 162 12.00 -10.25 -0.94
N ARG A 163 12.80 -10.34 0.12
CA ARG A 163 13.79 -11.41 0.30
C ARG A 163 13.12 -12.71 0.74
N MET A 164 12.03 -12.60 1.53
CA MET A 164 11.26 -13.77 1.96
C MET A 164 10.68 -14.53 0.77
N ARG A 165 10.23 -13.82 -0.29
CA ARG A 165 9.79 -14.42 -1.55
C ARG A 165 10.87 -15.32 -2.15
N ALA A 166 12.09 -14.82 -2.28
CA ALA A 166 13.21 -15.59 -2.80
C ALA A 166 13.62 -16.74 -1.86
N LEU A 167 13.62 -16.53 -0.54
CA LEU A 167 13.98 -17.55 0.45
C LEU A 167 13.04 -18.78 0.44
N ILE A 168 11.78 -18.59 0.05
CA ILE A 168 10.84 -19.71 -0.10
C ILE A 168 10.79 -20.27 -1.53
N GLY A 169 11.73 -19.88 -2.39
CA GLY A 169 11.86 -20.42 -3.75
C GLY A 169 10.79 -19.92 -4.73
N ILE A 170 10.30 -18.69 -4.57
CA ILE A 170 9.44 -18.01 -5.53
C ILE A 170 10.28 -17.00 -6.32
N ASP A 171 10.43 -17.25 -7.62
CA ASP A 171 11.33 -16.48 -8.49
C ASP A 171 10.69 -15.24 -9.11
N THR A 172 9.41 -14.96 -8.83
CA THR A 172 8.71 -13.77 -9.32
C THR A 172 9.43 -12.50 -8.87
N VAL A 173 9.75 -11.62 -9.82
CA VAL A 173 10.42 -10.35 -9.57
C VAL A 173 9.54 -9.16 -9.95
N PRO A 174 9.73 -7.98 -9.34
CA PRO A 174 9.05 -6.76 -9.77
C PRO A 174 9.36 -6.43 -11.23
N HIS A 175 8.37 -5.90 -11.93
CA HIS A 175 8.55 -5.39 -13.29
C HIS A 175 7.98 -3.97 -13.41
N PRO A 176 8.67 -3.07 -14.13
CA PRO A 176 8.17 -1.72 -14.35
C PRO A 176 6.95 -1.73 -15.28
N VAL A 177 5.97 -0.87 -15.01
CA VAL A 177 4.74 -0.76 -15.82
C VAL A 177 4.80 0.33 -16.89
N GLY A 178 5.96 0.94 -17.11
CA GLY A 178 6.13 2.01 -18.10
C GLY A 178 5.82 3.41 -17.58
N MET A 179 5.46 3.53 -16.31
CA MET A 179 5.10 4.79 -15.67
C MET A 179 6.01 5.09 -14.48
N SER A 180 6.16 6.38 -14.20
CA SER A 180 6.79 6.89 -12.99
C SER A 180 5.88 7.89 -12.28
N ILE A 181 6.23 8.20 -11.03
CA ILE A 181 5.50 9.16 -10.21
C ILE A 181 6.46 10.11 -9.52
N PHE A 182 6.18 11.41 -9.67
CA PHE A 182 6.73 12.48 -8.83
C PHE A 182 5.75 12.76 -7.70
N ARG A 183 6.25 12.97 -6.47
CA ARG A 183 5.43 13.21 -5.29
C ARG A 183 6.03 14.28 -4.41
N VAL A 184 5.16 15.16 -3.92
CA VAL A 184 5.52 16.22 -2.97
C VAL A 184 4.45 16.35 -1.89
N VAL A 185 4.86 16.82 -0.74
CA VAL A 185 3.97 17.33 0.31
C VAL A 185 4.03 18.87 0.26
N ALA A 186 2.88 19.49 0.32
CA ALA A 186 2.71 20.94 0.24
C ALA A 186 1.67 21.43 1.23
N ASP A 187 1.61 22.73 1.45
CA ASP A 187 0.53 23.34 2.22
C ASP A 187 -0.82 23.11 1.53
N ARG A 188 -1.83 22.79 2.32
CA ARG A 188 -3.17 22.53 1.82
C ARG A 188 -3.91 23.84 1.57
N PRO A 189 -4.35 24.11 0.34
CA PRO A 189 -5.28 25.20 0.07
C PRO A 189 -6.56 25.07 0.88
N ALA A 190 -7.04 26.17 1.46
CA ALA A 190 -8.25 26.17 2.30
C ALA A 190 -9.52 25.68 1.58
N THR A 191 -9.56 25.77 0.25
CA THR A 191 -10.65 25.30 -0.60
C THR A 191 -10.62 23.82 -0.93
N MET A 192 -9.54 23.11 -0.53
CA MET A 192 -9.36 21.70 -0.82
C MET A 192 -10.18 20.84 0.16
N ASP A 193 -11.20 20.17 -0.33
CA ASP A 193 -12.12 19.33 0.44
C ASP A 193 -12.11 17.84 0.02
N CYS A 194 -11.48 17.51 -1.12
CA CYS A 194 -11.39 16.15 -1.65
C CYS A 194 -10.13 15.98 -2.51
N ALA A 195 -9.89 14.76 -2.98
CA ALA A 195 -8.89 14.50 -4.00
C ALA A 195 -9.35 14.99 -5.38
N GLU A 196 -8.42 15.50 -6.19
CA GLU A 196 -8.67 15.88 -7.57
C GLU A 196 -7.63 15.26 -8.50
N VAL A 197 -8.06 14.86 -9.69
CA VAL A 197 -7.23 14.27 -10.74
C VAL A 197 -7.40 15.07 -12.02
N TYR A 198 -6.30 15.45 -12.64
CA TYR A 198 -6.21 16.28 -13.83
C TYR A 198 -5.79 15.44 -15.04
N TYR A 199 -6.58 15.48 -16.09
CA TYR A 199 -6.35 14.76 -17.36
C TYR A 199 -6.19 15.71 -18.54
N GLY A 200 -5.65 15.19 -19.65
CA GLY A 200 -5.50 15.93 -20.91
C GLY A 200 -4.35 16.94 -20.92
N GLY A 201 -3.44 16.84 -19.98
CA GLY A 201 -2.19 17.61 -19.94
C GLY A 201 -1.04 16.95 -20.71
N PRO A 202 0.19 17.47 -20.55
CA PRO A 202 1.35 16.99 -21.30
C PRO A 202 1.89 15.64 -20.83
N ARG A 203 1.41 15.14 -19.69
CA ARG A 203 1.80 13.85 -19.08
C ARG A 203 0.55 13.02 -18.84
N PHE A 204 0.72 11.81 -18.29
CA PHE A 204 -0.42 10.90 -18.10
C PHE A 204 -1.52 11.52 -17.24
N LYS A 205 -1.18 11.98 -16.04
CA LYS A 205 -2.08 12.76 -15.18
C LYS A 205 -1.34 13.47 -14.06
N ALA A 206 -1.93 14.52 -13.54
CA ALA A 206 -1.56 15.15 -12.30
C ALA A 206 -2.68 15.00 -11.27
N GLY A 207 -2.39 15.22 -10.01
CA GLY A 207 -3.43 15.20 -8.99
C GLY A 207 -2.93 15.55 -7.62
N TYR A 208 -3.88 15.67 -6.69
CA TYR A 208 -3.60 15.90 -5.27
C TYR A 208 -4.66 15.28 -4.38
N SER A 209 -4.33 15.13 -3.11
CA SER A 209 -5.26 14.73 -2.06
C SER A 209 -4.93 15.48 -0.77
N PRO A 210 -5.93 15.95 0.01
CA PRO A 210 -5.69 16.42 1.36
C PRO A 210 -5.17 15.25 2.20
N ILE A 211 -4.18 15.48 3.08
CA ILE A 211 -3.58 14.42 3.92
C ILE A 211 -3.52 14.78 5.40
N SER A 212 -3.72 16.05 5.73
CA SER A 212 -3.90 16.57 7.07
C SER A 212 -4.72 17.86 7.02
N PRO A 213 -5.09 18.47 8.15
CA PRO A 213 -5.78 19.77 8.15
C PRO A 213 -5.06 20.85 7.38
N ASP A 214 -3.74 20.84 7.36
CA ASP A 214 -2.86 21.88 6.82
C ASP A 214 -1.95 21.42 5.66
N GLN A 215 -1.93 20.12 5.32
CA GLN A 215 -1.08 19.59 4.26
C GLN A 215 -1.87 18.82 3.20
N CYS A 216 -1.36 18.87 1.99
CA CYS A 216 -1.78 18.04 0.88
C CYS A 216 -0.61 17.28 0.26
N TYR A 217 -0.95 16.23 -0.44
CA TYR A 217 -0.04 15.43 -1.23
C TYR A 217 -0.34 15.69 -2.70
N ALA A 218 0.62 16.21 -3.45
CA ALA A 218 0.50 16.41 -4.89
C ALA A 218 1.41 15.44 -5.65
N TYR A 219 0.96 15.00 -6.82
CA TYR A 219 1.68 14.06 -7.67
C TYR A 219 1.55 14.36 -9.16
N LEU A 220 2.52 13.88 -9.93
CA LEU A 220 2.51 13.83 -11.38
C LEU A 220 2.88 12.43 -11.84
N LEU A 221 2.06 11.79 -12.67
CA LEU A 221 2.40 10.55 -13.35
C LEU A 221 2.98 10.85 -14.72
N ASP A 222 4.11 10.23 -15.03
CA ASP A 222 4.90 10.49 -16.23
C ASP A 222 5.47 9.18 -16.79
N GLU A 223 6.06 9.22 -17.95
CA GLU A 223 6.88 8.14 -18.49
C GLU A 223 8.09 7.84 -17.59
N ASN A 224 8.64 6.65 -17.67
CA ASN A 224 9.86 6.31 -16.96
C ASN A 224 11.03 7.12 -17.51
N LEU A 225 11.64 7.95 -16.68
CA LEU A 225 12.89 8.64 -16.98
C LEU A 225 14.06 7.72 -16.65
N ASP A 226 15.19 7.95 -17.32
CA ASP A 226 16.42 7.24 -17.04
C ASP A 226 16.84 7.44 -15.56
N ALA A 227 16.92 6.35 -14.81
CA ALA A 227 17.27 6.38 -13.39
C ALA A 227 18.69 6.94 -13.13
N SER A 228 19.57 6.93 -14.13
CA SER A 228 20.90 7.57 -14.03
C SER A 228 20.83 9.10 -14.06
N LEU A 229 19.75 9.65 -14.61
CA LEU A 229 19.51 11.09 -14.72
C LEU A 229 18.68 11.64 -13.57
N VAL A 230 17.85 10.79 -12.97
CA VAL A 230 16.93 11.18 -11.88
C VAL A 230 17.12 10.23 -10.72
N GLY A 231 17.82 10.67 -9.70
CA GLY A 231 17.97 9.91 -8.45
C GLY A 231 16.63 9.80 -7.69
N PRO A 232 16.61 9.15 -6.52
CA PRO A 232 15.41 9.00 -5.68
C PRO A 232 14.85 10.35 -5.18
N ARG A 233 15.59 11.44 -5.36
CA ARG A 233 15.15 12.82 -5.15
C ARG A 233 15.31 13.60 -6.44
N ALA A 234 14.21 13.75 -7.16
CA ALA A 234 14.18 14.57 -8.36
C ALA A 234 14.34 16.07 -8.01
N PRO A 235 15.02 16.87 -8.86
CA PRO A 235 14.99 18.31 -8.73
C PRO A 235 13.55 18.86 -8.87
N LEU A 236 13.15 19.82 -8.02
CA LEU A 236 11.85 20.48 -8.15
C LEU A 236 11.68 21.14 -9.52
N ALA A 237 12.75 21.68 -10.11
CA ALA A 237 12.76 22.24 -11.44
C ALA A 237 12.27 21.22 -12.49
N LEU A 238 12.63 19.95 -12.36
CA LEU A 238 12.17 18.87 -13.25
C LEU A 238 10.67 18.62 -13.10
N LEU A 239 10.14 18.58 -11.87
CA LEU A 239 8.69 18.46 -11.62
C LEU A 239 7.94 19.66 -12.24
N ARG A 240 8.44 20.88 -12.05
CA ARG A 240 7.87 22.09 -12.64
C ARG A 240 7.88 22.06 -14.17
N GLU A 241 9.00 21.64 -14.78
CA GLU A 241 9.14 21.47 -16.22
C GLU A 241 8.15 20.41 -16.76
N ARG A 242 8.15 19.22 -16.17
CA ARG A 242 7.32 18.11 -16.62
C ARG A 242 5.83 18.35 -16.40
N GLY A 243 5.47 19.10 -15.34
CA GLY A 243 4.10 19.50 -15.03
C GLY A 243 3.63 20.77 -15.72
N ALA A 244 4.49 21.45 -16.50
CA ALA A 244 4.10 22.65 -17.23
C ALA A 244 2.95 22.36 -18.20
N GLY A 245 1.82 23.07 -18.01
CA GLY A 245 0.58 22.81 -18.76
C GLY A 245 -0.54 22.21 -17.90
N TYR A 246 -0.27 21.82 -16.66
CA TYR A 246 -1.31 21.61 -15.66
C TYR A 246 -1.49 22.89 -14.83
N GLY A 247 -2.68 23.47 -14.88
CA GLY A 247 -3.08 24.70 -14.17
C GLY A 247 -3.99 24.43 -12.99
N GLY A 248 -4.85 25.41 -12.69
CA GLY A 248 -5.78 25.35 -11.56
C GLY A 248 -5.07 25.16 -10.23
N THR A 249 -5.74 24.58 -9.26
CA THR A 249 -5.20 24.36 -7.90
C THR A 249 -3.91 23.53 -7.89
N TRP A 250 -3.77 22.54 -8.79
CA TRP A 250 -2.54 21.77 -8.89
C TRP A 250 -1.34 22.64 -9.31
N GLY A 251 -1.53 23.47 -10.35
CA GLY A 251 -0.50 24.40 -10.80
C GLY A 251 -0.10 25.41 -9.72
N ASP A 252 -1.10 25.94 -8.99
CA ASP A 252 -0.86 26.87 -7.88
C ASP A 252 -0.04 26.23 -6.74
N ILE A 253 -0.35 24.96 -6.38
CA ILE A 253 0.42 24.19 -5.38
C ILE A 253 1.87 24.05 -5.83
N ILE A 254 2.13 23.61 -7.06
CA ILE A 254 3.49 23.38 -7.56
C ILE A 254 4.27 24.68 -7.70
N ALA A 255 3.62 25.77 -8.07
CA ALA A 255 4.25 27.10 -8.14
C ALA A 255 4.65 27.66 -6.78
N ALA A 256 3.84 27.38 -5.75
CA ALA A 256 4.08 27.85 -4.39
C ALA A 256 5.14 27.06 -3.61
N LEU A 257 5.60 25.92 -4.12
CA LEU A 257 6.59 25.08 -3.43
C LEU A 257 7.93 25.84 -3.23
N PRO A 258 8.52 25.82 -2.05
CA PRO A 258 9.89 26.30 -1.81
C PRO A 258 10.91 25.59 -2.69
N ASP A 259 11.97 26.28 -3.12
CA ASP A 259 12.94 25.71 -4.07
C ASP A 259 13.75 24.52 -3.51
N ASP A 260 13.81 24.37 -2.21
CA ASP A 260 14.44 23.25 -1.49
C ASP A 260 13.48 22.07 -1.23
N THR A 261 12.24 22.14 -1.73
CA THR A 261 11.26 21.07 -1.57
C THR A 261 11.78 19.74 -2.10
N ALA A 262 11.76 18.72 -1.24
CA ALA A 262 12.14 17.37 -1.62
C ALA A 262 11.04 16.72 -2.51
N VAL A 263 11.41 16.37 -3.72
CA VAL A 263 10.55 15.65 -4.67
C VAL A 263 10.96 14.18 -4.68
N ASP A 264 10.06 13.30 -4.28
CA ASP A 264 10.27 11.85 -4.44
C ASP A 264 9.92 11.44 -5.87
N TYR A 265 10.81 10.69 -6.49
CA TYR A 265 10.62 10.14 -7.82
C TYR A 265 10.83 8.63 -7.80
N ARG A 266 9.89 7.89 -8.40
CA ARG A 266 10.00 6.42 -8.50
C ARG A 266 9.35 5.92 -9.77
N TRP A 267 9.92 4.88 -10.34
CA TRP A 267 9.21 4.03 -11.29
C TRP A 267 8.08 3.30 -10.57
N ILE A 268 6.97 3.13 -11.27
CA ILE A 268 5.87 2.30 -10.80
C ILE A 268 6.14 0.88 -11.27
N GLU A 269 6.16 -0.02 -10.31
CA GLU A 269 6.41 -1.44 -10.53
C GLU A 269 5.24 -2.27 -10.05
N ALA A 270 5.08 -3.47 -10.59
CA ALA A 270 4.07 -4.43 -10.21
C ALA A 270 4.69 -5.80 -9.91
N VAL A 271 4.04 -6.54 -9.03
CA VAL A 271 4.31 -7.95 -8.73
C VAL A 271 2.97 -8.66 -8.58
N LEU A 272 2.83 -9.82 -9.20
CA LEU A 272 1.80 -10.79 -8.85
C LEU A 272 2.46 -12.17 -8.80
N VAL A 273 2.48 -12.77 -7.64
CA VAL A 273 2.84 -14.18 -7.47
C VAL A 273 1.61 -15.02 -7.81
N ASP A 274 1.69 -15.75 -8.91
CA ASP A 274 0.58 -16.53 -9.49
C ASP A 274 0.59 -18.00 -9.08
N GLU A 275 1.34 -18.33 -8.06
CA GLU A 275 1.47 -19.64 -7.43
C GLU A 275 1.19 -19.51 -5.93
N PRO A 276 1.09 -20.62 -5.16
CA PRO A 276 0.86 -20.52 -3.72
C PRO A 276 1.91 -19.64 -3.02
N TRP A 277 1.46 -18.67 -2.23
CA TRP A 277 2.32 -17.71 -1.51
C TRP A 277 3.01 -18.31 -0.29
N HIS A 278 2.92 -19.61 -0.12
CA HIS A 278 3.52 -20.32 1.02
C HIS A 278 4.27 -21.57 0.59
N ARG A 279 5.26 -21.93 1.40
CA ARG A 279 5.96 -23.21 1.37
C ARG A 279 6.04 -23.73 2.80
N GLY A 280 5.33 -24.83 3.06
CA GLY A 280 5.18 -25.31 4.43
C GLY A 280 4.59 -24.24 5.35
N ARG A 281 5.30 -23.90 6.40
CA ARG A 281 4.92 -22.92 7.43
C ARG A 281 5.58 -21.54 7.25
N THR A 282 5.96 -21.21 6.04
CA THR A 282 6.45 -19.87 5.67
C THR A 282 5.63 -19.34 4.51
N MET A 283 5.14 -18.11 4.63
CA MET A 283 4.36 -17.45 3.57
C MET A 283 4.75 -16.00 3.38
N ILE A 284 4.32 -15.40 2.27
CA ILE A 284 4.42 -13.98 1.97
C ILE A 284 3.04 -13.36 1.81
N VAL A 285 2.91 -12.07 2.15
CA VAL A 285 1.65 -11.30 2.04
C VAL A 285 1.90 -9.85 1.62
N GLY A 286 0.86 -9.18 1.20
CA GLY A 286 0.91 -7.78 0.80
C GLY A 286 1.81 -7.57 -0.42
N ASP A 287 2.54 -6.46 -0.47
CA ASP A 287 3.41 -6.12 -1.61
C ASP A 287 4.49 -7.17 -1.89
N ALA A 288 4.82 -8.04 -0.93
CA ALA A 288 5.71 -9.18 -1.17
C ALA A 288 5.11 -10.20 -2.14
N ALA A 289 3.78 -10.26 -2.24
CA ALA A 289 3.04 -11.17 -3.11
C ALA A 289 2.33 -10.47 -4.28
N HIS A 290 1.84 -9.23 -4.09
CA HIS A 290 0.93 -8.58 -5.05
C HIS A 290 1.01 -7.04 -5.04
N ALA A 291 2.19 -6.47 -5.22
CA ALA A 291 2.33 -5.03 -5.37
C ALA A 291 1.65 -4.53 -6.64
N CYS A 292 0.73 -3.58 -6.52
CA CYS A 292 -0.03 -3.06 -7.66
C CYS A 292 0.25 -1.58 -7.95
N PRO A 293 0.12 -1.14 -9.22
CA PRO A 293 0.19 0.27 -9.58
C PRO A 293 -0.89 1.08 -8.84
N PRO A 294 -0.65 2.37 -8.51
CA PRO A 294 -1.53 3.15 -7.65
C PRO A 294 -2.81 3.68 -8.34
N LEU A 295 -3.19 3.15 -9.52
CA LEU A 295 -4.25 3.71 -10.37
C LEU A 295 -5.65 3.62 -9.74
N ILE A 296 -5.89 2.60 -8.90
CA ILE A 296 -7.15 2.39 -8.16
C ILE A 296 -7.00 2.75 -6.67
N ALA A 297 -5.80 3.13 -6.22
CA ALA A 297 -5.47 3.44 -4.81
C ALA A 297 -5.83 2.31 -3.83
N GLN A 298 -5.70 1.03 -4.24
CA GLN A 298 -6.09 -0.15 -3.44
C GLN A 298 -4.92 -0.93 -2.83
N GLY A 299 -3.65 -0.61 -3.15
CA GLY A 299 -2.50 -1.40 -2.69
C GLY A 299 -2.46 -1.59 -1.17
N ALA A 300 -2.52 -0.49 -0.42
CA ALA A 300 -2.52 -0.57 1.04
C ALA A 300 -3.75 -1.27 1.61
N ALA A 301 -4.92 -1.11 0.99
CA ALA A 301 -6.14 -1.77 1.40
C ALA A 301 -6.04 -3.30 1.24
N MET A 302 -5.54 -3.78 0.10
CA MET A 302 -5.31 -5.21 -0.14
C MET A 302 -4.32 -5.79 0.89
N CYS A 303 -3.24 -5.06 1.19
CA CYS A 303 -2.26 -5.44 2.20
C CYS A 303 -2.87 -5.56 3.62
N MET A 304 -3.73 -4.61 4.00
CA MET A 304 -4.39 -4.62 5.31
C MET A 304 -5.45 -5.71 5.40
N GLU A 305 -6.20 -5.97 4.32
CA GLU A 305 -7.14 -7.10 4.25
C GLU A 305 -6.41 -8.44 4.40
N ASP A 306 -5.26 -8.62 3.74
CA ASP A 306 -4.41 -9.81 3.92
C ASP A 306 -4.07 -10.02 5.39
N ALA A 307 -3.58 -8.97 6.03
CA ALA A 307 -3.12 -9.03 7.42
C ALA A 307 -4.24 -9.46 8.39
N VAL A 308 -5.42 -8.85 8.26
CA VAL A 308 -6.57 -9.16 9.13
C VAL A 308 -7.09 -10.56 8.89
N LEU A 309 -7.29 -10.93 7.62
CA LEU A 309 -7.81 -12.26 7.26
C LEU A 309 -6.84 -13.38 7.65
N LEU A 310 -5.54 -13.19 7.37
CA LEU A 310 -4.54 -14.20 7.75
C LEU A 310 -4.54 -14.42 9.26
N ALA A 311 -4.50 -13.33 10.05
CA ALA A 311 -4.53 -13.44 11.51
C ALA A 311 -5.78 -14.19 12.00
N GLU A 312 -6.96 -13.93 11.42
CA GLU A 312 -8.20 -14.64 11.74
C GLU A 312 -8.08 -16.15 11.48
N LEU A 313 -7.61 -16.52 10.29
CA LEU A 313 -7.55 -17.92 9.87
C LEU A 313 -6.53 -18.73 10.67
N VAL A 314 -5.29 -18.22 10.84
CA VAL A 314 -4.20 -18.99 11.48
C VAL A 314 -4.33 -19.09 13.00
N THR A 315 -5.12 -18.21 13.62
CA THR A 315 -5.43 -18.31 15.07
C THR A 315 -6.70 -19.11 15.34
N GLY A 316 -7.38 -19.59 14.30
CA GLY A 316 -8.53 -20.49 14.40
C GLY A 316 -8.16 -21.89 14.88
N GLN A 317 -9.15 -22.81 14.83
CA GLN A 317 -8.95 -24.18 15.30
C GLN A 317 -8.51 -25.15 14.19
N GLU A 318 -8.48 -24.71 12.93
CA GLU A 318 -8.04 -25.56 11.82
C GLU A 318 -6.52 -25.74 11.80
N PRO A 319 -6.04 -26.81 11.14
CA PRO A 319 -4.62 -26.94 10.82
C PRO A 319 -4.11 -25.72 10.04
N VAL A 320 -2.89 -25.27 10.33
CA VAL A 320 -2.32 -24.09 9.68
C VAL A 320 -2.26 -24.24 8.16
N GLU A 321 -1.99 -25.44 7.68
CA GLU A 321 -1.93 -25.76 6.25
C GLU A 321 -3.29 -25.46 5.57
N SER A 322 -4.39 -25.90 6.18
CA SER A 322 -5.75 -25.64 5.69
C SER A 322 -6.10 -24.14 5.78
N ALA A 323 -5.65 -23.46 6.84
CA ALA A 323 -5.84 -22.02 6.99
C ALA A 323 -5.12 -21.23 5.88
N LEU A 324 -3.90 -21.63 5.51
CA LEU A 324 -3.14 -21.01 4.41
C LEU A 324 -3.78 -21.26 3.04
N GLU A 325 -4.28 -22.48 2.78
CA GLU A 325 -5.03 -22.78 1.55
C GLU A 325 -6.32 -21.95 1.44
N ARG A 326 -7.08 -21.82 2.53
CA ARG A 326 -8.26 -20.95 2.59
C ARG A 326 -7.92 -19.49 2.38
N PHE A 327 -6.83 -19.02 2.97
CA PHE A 327 -6.34 -17.67 2.73
C PHE A 327 -6.09 -17.44 1.24
N MET A 328 -5.33 -18.32 0.59
CA MET A 328 -5.04 -18.25 -0.84
C MET A 328 -6.31 -18.23 -1.70
N SER A 329 -7.27 -19.14 -1.42
CA SER A 329 -8.50 -19.25 -2.18
C SER A 329 -9.37 -17.97 -2.13
N ARG A 330 -9.30 -17.23 -1.02
CA ARG A 330 -10.03 -15.96 -0.84
C ARG A 330 -9.25 -14.77 -1.41
N ARG A 331 -7.92 -14.74 -1.19
CA ARG A 331 -7.15 -13.54 -1.49
C ARG A 331 -6.65 -13.45 -2.93
N LEU A 332 -6.14 -14.55 -3.50
CA LEU A 332 -5.55 -14.51 -4.84
C LEU A 332 -6.52 -13.99 -5.91
N PRO A 333 -7.78 -14.43 -6.02
CA PRO A 333 -8.70 -13.87 -7.01
C PRO A 333 -8.98 -12.38 -6.82
N ARG A 334 -9.10 -11.93 -5.56
CA ARG A 334 -9.42 -10.54 -5.23
C ARG A 334 -8.26 -9.59 -5.55
N VAL A 335 -7.03 -9.94 -5.14
CA VAL A 335 -5.86 -9.12 -5.42
C VAL A 335 -5.48 -9.14 -6.89
N ARG A 336 -5.66 -10.28 -7.57
CA ARG A 336 -5.47 -10.40 -9.02
C ARG A 336 -6.37 -9.44 -9.78
N MET A 337 -7.66 -9.43 -9.47
CA MET A 337 -8.63 -8.50 -10.08
C MET A 337 -8.18 -7.04 -9.92
N VAL A 338 -7.78 -6.64 -8.72
CA VAL A 338 -7.32 -5.27 -8.45
C VAL A 338 -6.06 -4.94 -9.24
N LEU A 339 -5.09 -5.86 -9.25
CA LEU A 339 -3.82 -5.65 -9.93
C LEU A 339 -4.00 -5.61 -11.44
N GLU A 340 -4.71 -6.57 -12.04
CA GLU A 340 -4.96 -6.62 -13.48
C GLU A 340 -5.74 -5.38 -13.95
N ASN A 341 -6.76 -4.95 -13.19
CA ASN A 341 -7.49 -3.72 -13.52
C ASN A 341 -6.62 -2.46 -13.35
N SER A 342 -5.73 -2.41 -12.36
CA SER A 342 -4.73 -1.33 -12.26
C SER A 342 -3.78 -1.31 -13.46
N LEU A 343 -3.33 -2.47 -13.94
CA LEU A 343 -2.47 -2.57 -15.14
C LEU A 343 -3.22 -2.15 -16.41
N ARG A 344 -4.50 -2.52 -16.56
CA ARG A 344 -5.33 -2.07 -17.70
C ARG A 344 -5.53 -0.56 -17.68
N LEU A 345 -5.70 0.05 -16.51
CA LEU A 345 -5.77 1.51 -16.40
C LEU A 345 -4.44 2.18 -16.73
N ALA A 346 -3.30 1.59 -16.32
CA ALA A 346 -1.98 2.07 -16.71
C ALA A 346 -1.78 2.01 -18.22
N GLU A 347 -2.14 0.89 -18.86
CA GLU A 347 -2.10 0.73 -20.31
C GLU A 347 -2.92 1.80 -21.04
N TRP A 348 -4.13 2.09 -20.54
CA TRP A 348 -4.97 3.14 -21.13
C TRP A 348 -4.36 4.56 -20.97
N GLU A 349 -3.73 4.83 -19.82
CA GLU A 349 -3.07 6.13 -19.60
C GLU A 349 -1.83 6.30 -20.48
N ILE A 350 -1.06 5.24 -20.70
CA ILE A 350 0.13 5.25 -21.58
C ILE A 350 -0.29 5.31 -23.05
N HIS A 351 -1.35 4.59 -23.42
CA HIS A 351 -1.86 4.47 -24.79
C HIS A 351 -3.36 4.84 -24.85
N PRO A 352 -3.72 6.13 -24.80
CA PRO A 352 -5.11 6.57 -24.84
C PRO A 352 -5.84 6.06 -26.08
N GLY A 353 -7.03 5.52 -25.88
CA GLY A 353 -7.84 4.97 -26.98
C GLY A 353 -7.60 3.49 -27.26
N THR A 354 -6.84 2.77 -26.43
CA THR A 354 -6.67 1.31 -26.54
C THR A 354 -8.05 0.62 -26.59
N PRO A 355 -8.34 -0.17 -27.65
CA PRO A 355 -9.64 -0.83 -27.80
C PRO A 355 -9.95 -1.78 -26.64
N GLY A 356 -11.20 -1.77 -26.17
CA GLY A 356 -11.67 -2.67 -25.09
C GLY A 356 -11.30 -2.21 -23.67
N ILE A 357 -10.71 -1.02 -23.49
CA ILE A 357 -10.48 -0.43 -22.19
C ILE A 357 -11.41 0.77 -22.00
N ASP A 358 -12.35 0.63 -21.07
CA ASP A 358 -13.17 1.71 -20.54
C ASP A 358 -12.75 1.98 -19.09
N PRO A 359 -12.01 3.06 -18.80
CA PRO A 359 -11.47 3.30 -17.47
C PRO A 359 -12.55 3.57 -16.42
N ALA A 360 -13.65 4.20 -16.79
CA ALA A 360 -14.75 4.47 -15.86
C ALA A 360 -15.45 3.17 -15.45
N LEU A 361 -15.71 2.30 -16.41
CA LEU A 361 -16.30 0.98 -16.17
C LEU A 361 -15.38 0.08 -15.32
N ILE A 362 -14.08 0.03 -15.65
CA ILE A 362 -13.10 -0.73 -14.88
C ILE A 362 -13.05 -0.25 -13.43
N MET A 363 -12.97 1.04 -13.21
CA MET A 363 -12.93 1.64 -11.87
C MET A 363 -14.20 1.30 -11.08
N SER A 364 -15.38 1.54 -11.65
CA SER A 364 -16.66 1.26 -11.01
C SER A 364 -16.79 -0.22 -10.66
N GLN A 365 -16.62 -1.13 -11.62
CA GLN A 365 -16.74 -2.57 -11.37
C GLN A 365 -15.74 -3.09 -10.33
N THR A 366 -14.51 -2.55 -10.34
CA THR A 366 -13.51 -2.94 -9.34
C THR A 366 -13.95 -2.51 -7.94
N LEU A 367 -14.33 -1.26 -7.75
CA LEU A 367 -14.74 -0.74 -6.46
C LEU A 367 -16.03 -1.41 -5.96
N ASP A 368 -17.01 -1.64 -6.83
CA ASP A 368 -18.25 -2.35 -6.49
C ASP A 368 -17.95 -3.79 -6.00
N SER A 369 -17.03 -4.50 -6.67
CA SER A 369 -16.60 -5.84 -6.25
C SER A 369 -15.91 -5.85 -4.89
N LEU A 370 -15.28 -4.72 -4.50
CA LEU A 370 -14.60 -4.57 -3.22
C LEU A 370 -15.54 -4.26 -2.05
N THR A 371 -16.81 -3.97 -2.29
CA THR A 371 -17.83 -3.83 -1.23
C THR A 371 -18.14 -5.17 -0.56
N ALA A 372 -17.93 -6.29 -1.24
CA ALA A 372 -18.04 -7.61 -0.64
C ALA A 372 -16.91 -7.85 0.38
N ALA A 373 -17.19 -8.69 1.38
CA ALA A 373 -16.19 -9.07 2.38
C ALA A 373 -14.98 -9.76 1.74
N ALA A 374 -13.79 -9.48 2.28
CA ALA A 374 -12.51 -10.05 1.86
C ALA A 374 -12.40 -11.55 2.19
#